data_0810e7b439f6572e4cb68df960273f3f
#
_entry.id   0810e7b439f6572e4cb68df960273f3f
#
_cell.length_a   1.000
_cell.length_b   1.000
_cell.length_c   1.000
_cell.angle_alpha   90.00
_cell.angle_beta   90.00
_cell.angle_gamma   90.00
#
_symmetry.space_group_name_H-M   'P 1'
#
loop_
_entity.id
_entity.type
_entity.pdbx_description
1 polymer ?
#
loop_
_entity_poly.entity_id
_entity_poly.type
_entity_poly.pdbx_seq_one_letter_code
_entity_poly.pdbx_strand_id
1 'polypeptide(L)'
;MNRPILRKLIALLALLLPLVALSWPLAPYESAVPPEARRGVEQTLLTFPEWYLVHSPAEYARIVQTQPSHAFPFLAQTGQLWTSYAAVTAEQMRDGYPLNGGYHVMIWVIASSTTIEYALRSAYENTMGRASWVLGGRQLTDEDRYEAKAAQEYVDFIRQQPWYLFDFTSRLRHLWTDVPAWGPGMARKWERRYALTSEYLVKAAYGKLIEWATHAAYDPALMTTDVVVDHWDGHAPLPINVTLIKPLPDGRMLLALPRYFDFRIAATTLATEGIHIVDIAGNTSTILVSVWMPDDRAVPRGHWKQLFEQSIAMPTHTRRVALLVPVGELSAFLLGAPAMGMTVEHVYDY
;
A
#
# COMPACT_ATOMS: atom_id res chain seq x y z
N MET A 1 21.98 31.38 17.88
CA MET A 1 20.70 30.70 17.56
C MET A 1 19.59 31.42 18.30
N ASN A 2 18.70 32.12 17.56
CA ASN A 2 17.75 33.09 18.10
C ASN A 2 16.69 32.43 19.00
N ARG A 3 16.69 32.81 20.30
CA ARG A 3 15.73 32.33 21.32
C ARG A 3 14.22 32.38 20.93
N PRO A 4 13.72 33.24 20.03
CA PRO A 4 12.31 33.25 19.64
C PRO A 4 11.92 32.11 18.71
N ILE A 5 12.85 31.55 17.92
CA ILE A 5 12.58 30.43 17.01
C ILE A 5 12.45 29.12 17.80
N LEU A 6 13.31 28.95 18.79
CA LEU A 6 13.26 27.78 19.70
C LEU A 6 11.96 27.76 20.52
N ARG A 7 11.48 28.92 21.00
CA ARG A 7 10.19 29.02 21.70
C ARG A 7 8.99 28.71 20.81
N LYS A 8 9.02 29.09 19.52
CA LYS A 8 7.96 28.73 18.56
C LYS A 8 7.97 27.26 18.21
N LEU A 9 9.15 26.64 18.09
CA LEU A 9 9.30 25.19 17.91
C LEU A 9 8.81 24.38 19.12
N ILE A 10 9.13 24.83 20.32
CA ILE A 10 8.67 24.21 21.58
C ILE A 10 7.15 24.38 21.74
N ALA A 11 6.58 25.54 21.35
CA ALA A 11 5.15 25.76 21.37
C ALA A 11 4.42 24.90 20.29
N LEU A 12 5.04 24.68 19.13
CA LEU A 12 4.52 23.77 18.10
C LEU A 12 4.57 22.30 18.55
N LEU A 13 5.64 21.91 19.25
CA LEU A 13 5.77 20.58 19.87
C LEU A 13 4.83 20.37 21.06
N ALA A 14 4.54 21.42 21.83
CA ALA A 14 3.61 21.39 22.96
C ALA A 14 2.13 21.30 22.50
N LEU A 15 1.81 21.79 21.30
CA LEU A 15 0.49 21.61 20.67
C LEU A 15 0.25 20.18 20.15
N LEU A 16 1.28 19.35 20.13
CA LEU A 16 1.24 17.91 19.78
C LEU A 16 1.12 17.00 21.01
N LEU A 17 1.06 17.56 22.25
CA LEU A 17 0.76 16.77 23.43
C LEU A 17 -0.74 16.48 23.47
N PRO A 18 -1.17 15.20 23.46
CA PRO A 18 -2.58 14.84 23.42
C PRO A 18 -3.25 15.31 24.72
N LEU A 19 -4.35 16.01 24.59
CA LEU A 19 -5.40 16.04 25.61
C LEU A 19 -5.77 14.58 25.87
N VAL A 20 -5.46 14.09 27.08
CA VAL A 20 -5.91 12.78 27.56
C VAL A 20 -7.43 12.85 27.68
N ALA A 21 -8.12 12.45 26.60
CA ALA A 21 -9.54 12.20 26.69
C ALA A 21 -9.72 10.96 27.56
N LEU A 22 -10.44 11.08 28.67
CA LEU A 22 -10.95 9.97 29.46
C LEU A 22 -11.84 9.12 28.53
N SER A 23 -11.27 8.13 27.86
CA SER A 23 -12.02 7.08 27.19
C SER A 23 -12.58 6.15 28.28
N TRP A 24 -13.90 6.14 28.45
CA TRP A 24 -14.59 5.12 29.22
C TRP A 24 -14.29 3.77 28.59
N PRO A 25 -13.74 2.78 29.29
CA PRO A 25 -13.46 1.49 28.71
C PRO A 25 -14.80 0.80 28.43
N LEU A 26 -15.16 0.67 27.16
CA LEU A 26 -16.06 -0.40 26.72
C LEU A 26 -15.45 -1.70 27.24
N ALA A 27 -16.25 -2.57 27.87
CA ALA A 27 -15.79 -3.85 28.37
C ALA A 27 -14.97 -4.55 27.27
N PRO A 28 -13.73 -4.96 27.54
CA PRO A 28 -12.85 -5.45 26.51
C PRO A 28 -13.47 -6.73 25.93
N TYR A 29 -13.80 -6.71 24.63
CA TYR A 29 -14.04 -7.93 23.89
C TYR A 29 -12.73 -8.72 23.95
N GLU A 30 -12.77 -9.86 24.62
CA GLU A 30 -11.58 -10.71 24.67
C GLU A 30 -11.50 -11.51 23.37
N SER A 31 -10.64 -11.03 22.46
CA SER A 31 -10.41 -11.69 21.19
C SER A 31 -9.94 -13.14 21.41
N ALA A 32 -10.45 -14.06 20.61
CA ALA A 32 -9.99 -15.46 20.59
C ALA A 32 -8.64 -15.63 19.88
N VAL A 33 -8.16 -14.59 19.20
CA VAL A 33 -6.81 -14.55 18.60
C VAL A 33 -5.78 -14.57 19.73
N PRO A 34 -4.74 -15.42 19.66
CA PRO A 34 -3.66 -15.45 20.64
C PRO A 34 -2.97 -14.09 20.81
N PRO A 35 -2.58 -13.69 22.02
CA PRO A 35 -1.99 -12.37 22.25
C PRO A 35 -0.80 -12.05 21.37
N GLU A 36 0.04 -13.04 21.05
CA GLU A 36 1.23 -12.93 20.20
C GLU A 36 0.86 -12.68 18.71
N ALA A 37 -0.33 -13.08 18.30
CA ALA A 37 -0.85 -12.88 16.93
C ALA A 37 -1.71 -11.61 16.81
N ARG A 38 -2.00 -10.93 17.93
CA ARG A 38 -2.78 -9.69 17.89
C ARG A 38 -1.97 -8.52 17.37
N ARG A 39 -2.67 -7.59 16.73
CA ARG A 39 -2.15 -6.33 16.21
C ARG A 39 -2.89 -5.16 16.87
N GLY A 40 -2.24 -4.00 16.92
CA GLY A 40 -2.92 -2.78 17.36
C GLY A 40 -3.98 -2.36 16.34
N VAL A 41 -5.16 -1.94 16.82
CA VAL A 41 -6.27 -1.51 15.94
C VAL A 41 -5.89 -0.35 15.03
N GLU A 42 -4.94 0.48 15.46
CA GLU A 42 -4.42 1.61 14.68
C GLU A 42 -3.59 1.17 13.47
N GLN A 43 -3.12 -0.07 13.43
CA GLN A 43 -2.24 -0.54 12.35
C GLN A 43 -2.96 -0.58 11.01
N THR A 44 -4.25 -0.92 10.97
CA THR A 44 -5.02 -0.86 9.72
C THR A 44 -4.96 0.54 9.07
N LEU A 45 -4.98 1.60 9.87
CA LEU A 45 -4.88 2.98 9.40
C LEU A 45 -3.48 3.29 8.85
N LEU A 46 -2.43 2.94 9.60
CA LEU A 46 -1.04 3.23 9.26
C LEU A 46 -0.53 2.36 8.09
N THR A 47 -1.12 1.20 7.86
CA THR A 47 -0.80 0.35 6.72
C THR A 47 -1.13 1.01 5.38
N PHE A 48 -2.10 1.93 5.30
CA PHE A 48 -2.41 2.62 4.05
C PHE A 48 -1.23 3.43 3.50
N PRO A 49 -0.62 4.37 4.24
CA PRO A 49 0.54 5.10 3.75
C PRO A 49 1.76 4.21 3.50
N GLU A 50 1.94 3.11 4.23
CA GLU A 50 2.94 2.10 3.91
C GLU A 50 2.64 1.45 2.55
N TRP A 51 1.40 1.04 2.33
CA TRP A 51 0.95 0.40 1.10
C TRP A 51 0.99 1.34 -0.12
N TYR A 52 1.21 2.63 0.10
CA TYR A 52 1.45 3.59 -0.98
C TYR A 52 2.69 3.22 -1.81
N LEU A 53 3.67 2.50 -1.22
CA LEU A 53 4.79 1.89 -1.93
C LEU A 53 4.36 0.84 -2.97
N VAL A 54 3.13 0.34 -2.92
CA VAL A 54 2.54 -0.58 -3.91
C VAL A 54 1.61 0.18 -4.86
N HIS A 55 0.78 1.07 -4.34
CA HIS A 55 -0.20 1.81 -5.14
C HIS A 55 0.46 2.69 -6.19
N SER A 56 1.45 3.48 -5.81
CA SER A 56 2.11 4.42 -6.70
C SER A 56 2.92 3.72 -7.81
N PRO A 57 3.77 2.70 -7.54
CA PRO A 57 4.38 1.90 -8.59
C PRO A 57 3.37 1.18 -9.49
N ALA A 58 2.23 0.73 -8.96
CA ALA A 58 1.19 0.09 -9.77
C ALA A 58 0.55 1.08 -10.76
N GLU A 59 0.37 2.34 -10.37
CA GLU A 59 -0.08 3.39 -11.30
C GLU A 59 1.01 3.73 -12.33
N TYR A 60 2.27 3.82 -11.89
CA TYR A 60 3.40 4.00 -12.79
C TYR A 60 3.48 2.91 -13.86
N ALA A 61 3.43 1.64 -13.44
CA ALA A 61 3.49 0.51 -14.36
C ALA A 61 2.39 0.54 -15.44
N ARG A 62 1.17 0.99 -15.09
CA ARG A 62 0.09 1.15 -16.06
C ARG A 62 0.37 2.26 -17.07
N ILE A 63 0.88 3.39 -16.61
CA ILE A 63 1.17 4.55 -17.47
C ILE A 63 2.25 4.20 -18.48
N VAL A 64 3.36 3.61 -18.05
CA VAL A 64 4.50 3.34 -18.92
C VAL A 64 4.26 2.25 -19.95
N GLN A 65 3.15 1.50 -19.85
CA GLN A 65 2.75 0.55 -20.91
C GLN A 65 2.38 1.24 -22.21
N THR A 66 1.84 2.44 -22.15
CA THR A 66 1.31 3.15 -23.32
C THR A 66 1.83 4.57 -23.47
N GLN A 67 2.46 5.12 -22.44
CA GLN A 67 2.93 6.49 -22.37
C GLN A 67 4.40 6.53 -21.90
N PRO A 68 5.14 7.60 -22.24
CA PRO A 68 6.48 7.78 -21.73
C PRO A 68 6.48 8.06 -20.20
N SER A 69 7.55 7.70 -19.53
CA SER A 69 7.76 7.83 -18.07
C SER A 69 7.47 9.23 -17.51
N HIS A 70 7.75 10.30 -18.29
CA HIS A 70 7.45 11.67 -17.88
C HIS A 70 5.93 12.01 -17.83
N ALA A 71 5.06 11.12 -18.29
CA ALA A 71 3.61 11.28 -18.14
C ALA A 71 3.14 10.96 -16.70
N PHE A 72 3.96 10.26 -15.91
CA PHE A 72 3.62 9.96 -14.53
C PHE A 72 3.72 11.19 -13.63
N PRO A 73 2.69 11.49 -12.83
CA PRO A 73 2.63 12.71 -12.04
C PRO A 73 3.37 12.57 -10.68
N PHE A 74 4.69 12.38 -10.71
CA PHE A 74 5.52 12.10 -9.52
C PHE A 74 5.22 12.99 -8.30
N LEU A 75 5.12 14.32 -8.50
CA LEU A 75 4.89 15.25 -7.38
C LEU A 75 3.47 15.17 -6.83
N ALA A 76 2.47 14.90 -7.67
CA ALA A 76 1.10 14.68 -7.20
C ALA A 76 1.01 13.40 -6.35
N GLN A 77 1.75 12.37 -6.71
CA GLN A 77 1.83 11.13 -5.93
C GLN A 77 2.43 11.38 -4.53
N THR A 78 3.51 12.15 -4.41
CA THR A 78 4.03 12.52 -3.08
C THR A 78 3.03 13.33 -2.27
N GLY A 79 2.30 14.24 -2.90
CA GLY A 79 1.20 14.97 -2.26
C GLY A 79 0.12 14.05 -1.71
N GLN A 80 -0.29 13.05 -2.48
CA GLN A 80 -1.28 12.05 -2.05
C GLN A 80 -0.78 11.18 -0.89
N LEU A 81 0.49 10.78 -0.90
CA LEU A 81 1.10 10.03 0.20
C LEU A 81 1.01 10.82 1.53
N TRP A 82 1.44 12.07 1.53
CA TRP A 82 1.42 12.90 2.74
C TRP A 82 0.01 13.26 3.21
N THR A 83 -0.90 13.53 2.29
CA THR A 83 -2.31 13.82 2.65
C THR A 83 -3.01 12.60 3.21
N SER A 84 -2.76 11.39 2.67
CA SER A 84 -3.30 10.16 3.22
C SER A 84 -2.74 9.86 4.62
N TYR A 85 -1.43 10.04 4.83
CA TYR A 85 -0.83 9.89 6.15
C TYR A 85 -1.43 10.86 7.17
N ALA A 86 -1.62 12.13 6.79
CA ALA A 86 -2.27 13.10 7.66
C ALA A 86 -3.71 12.71 7.99
N ALA A 87 -4.47 12.21 7.01
CA ALA A 87 -5.86 11.80 7.21
C ALA A 87 -5.98 10.59 8.17
N VAL A 88 -5.17 9.55 7.98
CA VAL A 88 -5.20 8.36 8.86
C VAL A 88 -4.71 8.70 10.27
N THR A 89 -3.71 9.58 10.40
CA THR A 89 -3.22 10.04 11.70
C THR A 89 -4.28 10.87 12.44
N ALA A 90 -4.99 11.75 11.73
CA ALA A 90 -6.09 12.51 12.31
C ALA A 90 -7.24 11.60 12.78
N GLU A 91 -7.53 10.54 12.02
CA GLU A 91 -8.53 9.55 12.42
C GLU A 91 -8.11 8.77 13.65
N GLN A 92 -6.86 8.30 13.70
CA GLN A 92 -6.29 7.63 14.86
C GLN A 92 -6.43 8.48 16.13
N MET A 93 -6.12 9.78 16.04
CA MET A 93 -6.27 10.72 17.16
C MET A 93 -7.72 10.94 17.57
N ARG A 94 -8.64 11.02 16.58
CA ARG A 94 -10.07 11.24 16.81
C ARG A 94 -10.71 10.08 17.55
N ASP A 95 -10.36 8.87 17.17
CA ASP A 95 -10.93 7.65 17.75
C ASP A 95 -10.18 7.19 19.01
N GLY A 96 -9.14 7.94 19.44
CA GLY A 96 -8.40 7.67 20.66
C GLY A 96 -7.54 6.40 20.60
N TYR A 97 -7.13 5.96 19.41
CA TYR A 97 -6.26 4.80 19.27
C TYR A 97 -4.85 5.08 19.80
N PRO A 98 -4.16 4.07 20.34
CA PRO A 98 -2.80 4.21 20.85
C PRO A 98 -1.85 4.77 19.78
N LEU A 99 -0.94 5.66 20.18
CA LEU A 99 0.09 6.16 19.29
C LEU A 99 1.20 5.12 19.13
N ASN A 100 1.29 4.50 17.96
CA ASN A 100 2.39 3.60 17.61
C ASN A 100 3.57 4.39 17.05
N GLY A 101 4.39 4.97 17.94
CA GLY A 101 5.50 5.85 17.56
C GLY A 101 6.51 5.19 16.61
N GLY A 102 6.79 3.90 16.80
CA GLY A 102 7.70 3.15 15.91
C GLY A 102 7.16 3.06 14.49
N TYR A 103 5.87 2.78 14.33
CA TYR A 103 5.24 2.71 13.01
C TYR A 103 5.19 4.09 12.34
N HIS A 104 4.85 5.15 13.10
CA HIS A 104 4.90 6.52 12.56
C HIS A 104 6.29 6.90 12.06
N VAL A 105 7.35 6.57 12.80
CA VAL A 105 8.74 6.80 12.36
C VAL A 105 9.04 6.04 11.07
N MET A 106 8.62 4.78 10.97
CA MET A 106 8.78 3.99 9.73
C MET A 106 8.07 4.66 8.55
N ILE A 107 6.82 5.10 8.70
CA ILE A 107 6.09 5.83 7.64
C ILE A 107 6.80 7.13 7.26
N TRP A 108 7.34 7.88 8.23
CA TRP A 108 8.11 9.10 7.95
C TRP A 108 9.37 8.82 7.12
N VAL A 109 10.09 7.74 7.41
CA VAL A 109 11.28 7.33 6.64
C VAL A 109 10.86 6.95 5.21
N ILE A 110 9.82 6.14 5.06
CA ILE A 110 9.27 5.75 3.76
C ILE A 110 8.82 6.98 2.96
N ALA A 111 7.98 7.82 3.54
CA ALA A 111 7.43 8.99 2.87
C ALA A 111 8.51 10.00 2.48
N SER A 112 9.50 10.23 3.33
CA SER A 112 10.61 11.15 3.04
C SER A 112 11.50 10.62 1.93
N SER A 113 11.88 9.34 1.96
CA SER A 113 12.69 8.71 0.90
C SER A 113 11.96 8.71 -0.45
N THR A 114 10.68 8.36 -0.46
CA THR A 114 9.83 8.41 -1.66
C THR A 114 9.70 9.82 -2.20
N THR A 115 9.57 10.82 -1.31
CA THR A 115 9.50 12.24 -1.71
C THR A 115 10.78 12.67 -2.42
N ILE A 116 11.94 12.31 -1.88
CA ILE A 116 13.24 12.63 -2.50
C ILE A 116 13.38 11.92 -3.85
N GLU A 117 13.09 10.62 -3.91
CA GLU A 117 13.15 9.85 -5.16
C GLU A 117 12.25 10.49 -6.23
N TYR A 118 10.99 10.76 -5.90
CA TYR A 118 10.03 11.30 -6.85
C TYR A 118 10.31 12.75 -7.26
N ALA A 119 10.87 13.56 -6.37
CA ALA A 119 11.33 14.89 -6.74
C ALA A 119 12.49 14.84 -7.76
N LEU A 120 13.47 13.96 -7.54
CA LEU A 120 14.59 13.75 -8.48
C LEU A 120 14.10 13.18 -9.81
N ARG A 121 13.23 12.16 -9.77
CA ARG A 121 12.62 11.59 -10.98
C ARG A 121 11.79 12.63 -11.73
N SER A 122 10.98 13.41 -11.04
CA SER A 122 10.20 14.50 -11.65
C SER A 122 11.09 15.52 -12.36
N ALA A 123 12.17 15.97 -11.71
CA ALA A 123 13.11 16.90 -12.31
C ALA A 123 13.77 16.30 -13.56
N TYR A 124 14.27 15.07 -13.47
CA TYR A 124 14.90 14.36 -14.58
C TYR A 124 13.92 14.13 -15.75
N GLU A 125 12.77 13.56 -15.46
CA GLU A 125 11.79 13.18 -16.48
C GLU A 125 11.17 14.41 -17.19
N ASN A 126 10.94 15.50 -16.46
CA ASN A 126 10.43 16.74 -17.05
C ASN A 126 11.47 17.55 -17.84
N THR A 127 12.76 17.21 -17.74
CA THR A 127 13.85 17.82 -18.49
C THR A 127 14.45 16.85 -19.51
N MET A 128 15.35 15.98 -19.07
CA MET A 128 16.06 15.03 -19.94
C MET A 128 15.12 14.01 -20.59
N GLY A 129 14.16 13.47 -19.84
CA GLY A 129 13.16 12.54 -20.34
C GLY A 129 12.31 13.15 -21.46
N ARG A 130 11.79 14.38 -21.26
CA ARG A 130 11.03 15.09 -22.32
C ARG A 130 11.90 15.46 -23.51
N ALA A 131 13.12 15.94 -23.29
CA ALA A 131 14.02 16.27 -24.38
C ALA A 131 14.34 15.06 -25.24
N SER A 132 14.69 13.93 -24.63
CA SER A 132 14.98 12.68 -25.33
C SER A 132 13.75 12.14 -26.09
N TRP A 133 12.55 12.26 -25.49
CA TRP A 133 11.29 11.89 -26.14
C TRP A 133 11.04 12.64 -27.43
N VAL A 134 11.24 13.96 -27.42
CA VAL A 134 11.09 14.80 -28.63
C VAL A 134 12.16 14.46 -29.67
N LEU A 135 13.43 14.35 -29.25
CA LEU A 135 14.55 14.00 -30.13
C LEU A 135 14.45 12.57 -30.68
N GLY A 136 13.82 11.65 -29.93
CA GLY A 136 13.57 10.27 -30.34
C GLY A 136 12.35 10.08 -31.24
N GLY A 137 11.68 11.16 -31.67
CA GLY A 137 10.54 11.10 -32.59
C GLY A 137 9.21 10.78 -31.91
N ARG A 138 9.09 10.94 -30.59
CA ARG A 138 7.87 10.73 -29.79
C ARG A 138 7.30 9.33 -29.91
N GLN A 139 8.17 8.34 -29.94
CA GLN A 139 7.80 6.93 -30.02
C GLN A 139 8.45 6.14 -28.88
N LEU A 140 7.72 5.15 -28.36
CA LEU A 140 8.24 4.23 -27.35
C LEU A 140 9.33 3.35 -27.97
N THR A 141 10.49 3.34 -27.32
CA THR A 141 11.64 2.53 -27.70
C THR A 141 11.58 1.13 -27.08
N ASP A 142 12.57 0.28 -27.37
CA ASP A 142 12.67 -1.03 -26.76
C ASP A 142 12.98 -0.91 -25.26
N GLU A 143 13.72 0.13 -24.87
CA GLU A 143 14.00 0.46 -23.46
C GLU A 143 12.73 0.90 -22.71
N ASP A 144 11.85 1.70 -23.34
CA ASP A 144 10.56 2.07 -22.75
C ASP A 144 9.66 0.82 -22.56
N ARG A 145 9.63 -0.10 -23.53
CA ARG A 145 8.89 -1.37 -23.40
C ARG A 145 9.49 -2.29 -22.34
N TYR A 146 10.81 -2.32 -22.25
CA TYR A 146 11.52 -3.05 -21.20
C TYR A 146 11.17 -2.48 -19.82
N GLU A 147 11.18 -1.16 -19.67
CA GLU A 147 10.78 -0.47 -18.45
C GLU A 147 9.34 -0.84 -18.05
N ALA A 148 8.41 -0.82 -18.99
CA ALA A 148 7.02 -1.19 -18.73
C ALA A 148 6.88 -2.63 -18.21
N LYS A 149 7.60 -3.57 -18.83
CA LYS A 149 7.63 -4.97 -18.38
C LYS A 149 8.23 -5.09 -16.98
N ALA A 150 9.40 -4.50 -16.76
CA ALA A 150 10.09 -4.55 -15.47
C ALA A 150 9.29 -3.87 -14.34
N ALA A 151 8.59 -2.77 -14.65
CA ALA A 151 7.71 -2.09 -13.71
C ALA A 151 6.52 -2.98 -13.30
N GLN A 152 5.92 -3.71 -14.25
CA GLN A 152 4.84 -4.65 -13.93
C GLN A 152 5.34 -5.82 -13.08
N GLU A 153 6.48 -6.42 -13.42
CA GLU A 153 7.10 -7.50 -12.66
C GLU A 153 7.44 -7.06 -11.23
N TYR A 154 7.92 -5.81 -11.09
CA TYR A 154 8.19 -5.22 -9.78
C TYR A 154 6.90 -5.08 -8.96
N VAL A 155 5.81 -4.59 -9.55
CA VAL A 155 4.52 -4.45 -8.88
C VAL A 155 3.98 -5.80 -8.42
N ASP A 156 4.04 -6.82 -9.27
CA ASP A 156 3.56 -8.17 -8.93
C ASP A 156 4.37 -8.77 -7.77
N PHE A 157 5.67 -8.48 -7.72
CA PHE A 157 6.53 -8.89 -6.63
C PHE A 157 6.21 -8.17 -5.31
N ILE A 158 6.12 -6.83 -5.32
CA ILE A 158 5.93 -6.03 -4.10
C ILE A 158 4.53 -6.16 -3.47
N ARG A 159 3.58 -6.75 -4.17
CA ARG A 159 2.28 -7.13 -3.60
C ARG A 159 2.35 -8.27 -2.59
N GLN A 160 3.42 -9.05 -2.61
CA GLN A 160 3.60 -10.25 -1.79
C GLN A 160 4.90 -10.23 -0.99
N GLN A 161 5.89 -9.48 -1.44
CA GLN A 161 7.25 -9.50 -0.88
C GLN A 161 7.76 -8.07 -0.66
N PRO A 162 8.62 -7.85 0.34
CA PRO A 162 9.29 -6.56 0.55
C PRO A 162 10.11 -6.15 -0.68
N TRP A 163 10.00 -4.89 -1.07
CA TRP A 163 10.60 -4.34 -2.28
C TRP A 163 12.12 -4.52 -2.39
N TYR A 164 12.84 -4.52 -1.27
CA TYR A 164 14.31 -4.65 -1.23
C TYR A 164 14.81 -6.06 -1.58
N LEU A 165 13.91 -7.06 -1.64
CA LEU A 165 14.22 -8.43 -2.10
C LEU A 165 14.06 -8.58 -3.62
N PHE A 166 13.59 -7.56 -4.34
CA PHE A 166 13.45 -7.63 -5.79
C PHE A 166 14.83 -7.63 -6.48
N ASP A 167 15.03 -8.52 -7.44
CA ASP A 167 16.30 -8.69 -8.13
C ASP A 167 16.54 -7.61 -9.20
N PHE A 168 16.87 -6.40 -8.75
CA PHE A 168 17.27 -5.30 -9.62
C PHE A 168 18.55 -5.60 -10.40
N THR A 169 19.45 -6.44 -9.88
CA THR A 169 20.70 -6.82 -10.56
C THR A 169 20.42 -7.63 -11.82
N SER A 170 19.49 -8.57 -11.77
CA SER A 170 19.02 -9.31 -12.93
C SER A 170 18.38 -8.38 -13.95
N ARG A 171 17.52 -7.43 -13.50
CA ARG A 171 16.91 -6.43 -14.41
C ARG A 171 17.97 -5.59 -15.11
N LEU A 172 19.00 -5.15 -14.40
CA LEU A 172 20.10 -4.41 -14.98
C LEU A 172 20.85 -5.26 -16.05
N ARG A 173 21.14 -6.51 -15.74
CA ARG A 173 21.80 -7.42 -16.71
C ARG A 173 20.96 -7.56 -17.98
N HIS A 174 19.68 -7.89 -17.86
CA HIS A 174 18.76 -8.06 -18.99
C HIS A 174 18.61 -6.79 -19.83
N LEU A 175 18.63 -5.61 -19.22
CA LEU A 175 18.62 -4.34 -19.96
C LEU A 175 19.81 -4.24 -20.94
N TRP A 176 20.97 -4.76 -20.55
CA TRP A 176 22.20 -4.66 -21.34
C TRP A 176 22.41 -5.84 -22.29
N THR A 177 21.84 -7.02 -22.01
CA THR A 177 22.02 -8.22 -22.84
C THR A 177 20.89 -8.43 -23.83
N ASP A 178 19.65 -8.14 -23.46
CA ASP A 178 18.47 -8.57 -24.19
C ASP A 178 17.81 -7.42 -24.98
N VAL A 179 18.07 -6.17 -24.57
CA VAL A 179 17.48 -4.99 -25.23
C VAL A 179 18.45 -4.46 -26.28
N PRO A 180 18.05 -4.33 -27.57
CA PRO A 180 18.91 -3.83 -28.63
C PRO A 180 19.39 -2.39 -28.34
N ALA A 181 20.71 -2.16 -28.31
CA ALA A 181 21.28 -0.84 -28.01
C ALA A 181 21.15 0.15 -29.18
N TRP A 182 20.95 -0.35 -30.40
CA TRP A 182 20.91 0.43 -31.63
C TRP A 182 19.56 0.34 -32.31
N GLY A 183 19.17 1.38 -33.06
CA GLY A 183 17.91 1.41 -33.76
C GLY A 183 17.28 2.80 -33.81
N PRO A 184 16.03 2.92 -34.28
CA PRO A 184 15.32 4.20 -34.32
C PRO A 184 15.19 4.84 -32.92
N GLY A 185 15.23 6.16 -32.86
CA GLY A 185 15.07 6.87 -31.60
C GLY A 185 16.29 6.84 -30.69
N MET A 186 17.51 6.79 -31.23
CA MET A 186 18.77 6.65 -30.50
C MET A 186 18.90 7.54 -29.26
N ALA A 187 18.52 8.82 -29.37
CA ALA A 187 18.59 9.75 -28.24
C ALA A 187 17.72 9.24 -27.06
N ARG A 188 16.50 8.77 -27.36
CA ARG A 188 15.59 8.19 -26.37
C ARG A 188 16.12 6.87 -25.82
N LYS A 189 16.59 5.97 -26.69
CA LYS A 189 17.14 4.66 -26.29
C LYS A 189 18.26 4.81 -25.26
N TRP A 190 19.26 5.63 -25.57
CA TRP A 190 20.40 5.80 -24.68
C TRP A 190 20.06 6.58 -23.41
N GLU A 191 19.16 7.56 -23.49
CA GLU A 191 18.67 8.26 -22.32
C GLU A 191 17.92 7.29 -21.37
N ARG A 192 16.99 6.47 -21.89
CA ARG A 192 16.30 5.45 -21.07
C ARG A 192 17.25 4.44 -20.49
N ARG A 193 18.19 3.95 -21.28
CA ARG A 193 19.21 3.00 -20.82
C ARG A 193 20.02 3.58 -19.67
N TYR A 194 20.40 4.84 -19.76
CA TYR A 194 21.10 5.54 -18.68
C TYR A 194 20.19 5.68 -17.43
N ALA A 195 18.96 6.11 -17.60
CA ALA A 195 18.03 6.29 -16.50
C ALA A 195 17.76 4.97 -15.76
N LEU A 196 17.42 3.91 -16.49
CA LEU A 196 17.15 2.59 -15.92
C LEU A 196 18.39 1.96 -15.29
N THR A 197 19.58 2.13 -15.91
CA THR A 197 20.84 1.66 -15.32
C THR A 197 21.07 2.32 -13.97
N SER A 198 20.92 3.66 -13.91
CA SER A 198 21.10 4.42 -12.68
C SER A 198 20.10 4.00 -11.61
N GLU A 199 18.83 3.86 -11.98
CA GLU A 199 17.77 3.42 -11.07
C GLU A 199 18.05 2.04 -10.50
N TYR A 200 18.34 1.05 -11.36
CA TYR A 200 18.55 -0.32 -10.90
C TYR A 200 19.81 -0.49 -10.07
N LEU A 201 20.90 0.25 -10.39
CA LEU A 201 22.12 0.25 -9.57
C LEU A 201 21.84 0.81 -8.16
N VAL A 202 21.16 1.96 -8.07
CA VAL A 202 20.83 2.58 -6.78
C VAL A 202 19.91 1.66 -5.97
N LYS A 203 18.85 1.13 -6.59
CA LYS A 203 17.90 0.23 -5.91
C LYS A 203 18.55 -1.09 -5.49
N ALA A 204 19.44 -1.67 -6.31
CA ALA A 204 20.17 -2.87 -5.95
C ALA A 204 21.11 -2.65 -4.76
N ALA A 205 21.84 -1.52 -4.74
CA ALA A 205 22.74 -1.19 -3.64
C ALA A 205 21.97 -0.88 -2.34
N TYR A 206 20.91 -0.07 -2.45
CA TYR A 206 20.09 0.29 -1.31
C TYR A 206 19.28 -0.90 -0.77
N GLY A 207 18.74 -1.74 -1.66
CA GLY A 207 18.05 -2.96 -1.27
C GLY A 207 18.92 -3.90 -0.45
N LYS A 208 20.17 -4.14 -0.89
CA LYS A 208 21.14 -4.94 -0.13
C LYS A 208 21.49 -4.35 1.23
N LEU A 209 21.59 -3.02 1.32
CA LEU A 209 21.84 -2.35 2.59
C LEU A 209 20.68 -2.56 3.58
N ILE A 210 19.44 -2.42 3.09
CA ILE A 210 18.25 -2.65 3.90
C ILE A 210 18.13 -4.13 4.28
N GLU A 211 18.30 -5.05 3.34
CA GLU A 211 18.29 -6.50 3.60
C GLU A 211 19.26 -6.86 4.73
N TRP A 212 20.50 -6.37 4.65
CA TRP A 212 21.50 -6.58 5.70
C TRP A 212 21.07 -5.98 7.05
N ALA A 213 20.55 -4.75 7.05
CA ALA A 213 20.10 -4.09 8.26
C ALA A 213 18.86 -4.77 8.88
N THR A 214 17.95 -5.25 8.05
CA THR A 214 16.71 -5.92 8.47
C THR A 214 17.00 -7.29 9.07
N HIS A 215 17.88 -8.08 8.46
CA HIS A 215 18.31 -9.37 9.04
C HIS A 215 18.97 -9.23 10.42
N ALA A 216 19.56 -8.06 10.71
CA ALA A 216 20.20 -7.79 12.00
C ALA A 216 19.22 -7.28 13.08
N ALA A 217 18.01 -6.81 12.70
CA ALA A 217 17.16 -6.02 13.59
C ALA A 217 15.69 -6.49 13.70
N TYR A 218 15.19 -7.31 12.78
CA TYR A 218 13.76 -7.66 12.72
C TYR A 218 13.53 -9.14 12.46
N ASP A 219 12.46 -9.68 13.06
CA ASP A 219 11.93 -10.99 12.69
C ASP A 219 11.37 -10.99 11.26
N PRO A 220 11.36 -12.16 10.57
CA PRO A 220 10.76 -12.27 9.24
C PRO A 220 9.30 -11.79 9.26
N ALA A 221 8.90 -11.09 8.21
CA ALA A 221 7.52 -10.64 8.06
C ALA A 221 6.56 -11.85 8.12
N LEU A 222 5.54 -11.76 8.97
CA LEU A 222 4.51 -12.78 9.06
C LEU A 222 3.72 -12.81 7.74
N MET A 223 3.64 -13.97 7.12
CA MET A 223 2.95 -14.17 5.84
C MET A 223 1.46 -14.49 6.02
N THR A 224 1.00 -14.70 7.25
CA THR A 224 -0.38 -14.98 7.59
C THR A 224 -0.88 -14.08 8.70
N THR A 225 -2.19 -13.89 8.76
CA THR A 225 -2.90 -13.22 9.85
C THR A 225 -3.97 -14.11 10.41
N ASP A 226 -4.14 -14.13 11.72
CA ASP A 226 -5.14 -14.93 12.41
C ASP A 226 -6.49 -14.22 12.36
N VAL A 227 -7.52 -14.95 11.94
CA VAL A 227 -8.87 -14.42 11.71
C VAL A 227 -9.88 -15.34 12.38
N VAL A 228 -10.82 -14.77 13.14
CA VAL A 228 -11.98 -15.52 13.65
C VAL A 228 -13.14 -15.38 12.68
N VAL A 229 -13.73 -16.50 12.33
CA VAL A 229 -14.91 -16.58 11.46
C VAL A 229 -16.08 -17.27 12.16
N ASP A 230 -17.29 -16.92 11.74
CA ASP A 230 -18.51 -17.64 12.09
C ASP A 230 -19.19 -18.23 10.84
N HIS A 231 -20.30 -18.97 11.05
CA HIS A 231 -21.10 -19.59 9.99
C HIS A 231 -20.35 -20.62 9.13
N TRP A 232 -19.22 -21.18 9.59
CA TRP A 232 -18.55 -22.29 8.92
C TRP A 232 -18.73 -23.59 9.72
N ASP A 233 -19.29 -24.59 9.07
CA ASP A 233 -19.57 -25.91 9.66
C ASP A 233 -18.36 -26.87 9.71
N GLY A 234 -17.21 -26.41 9.20
CA GLY A 234 -15.97 -27.19 9.12
C GLY A 234 -15.92 -28.18 7.93
N HIS A 235 -16.94 -28.20 7.07
CA HIS A 235 -17.03 -29.11 5.94
C HIS A 235 -16.78 -28.44 4.59
N ALA A 236 -17.16 -27.17 4.44
CA ALA A 236 -16.87 -26.41 3.22
C ALA A 236 -15.35 -26.30 2.99
N PRO A 237 -14.85 -26.49 1.77
CA PRO A 237 -13.43 -26.39 1.48
C PRO A 237 -12.95 -24.95 1.71
N LEU A 238 -11.85 -24.80 2.42
CA LEU A 238 -11.21 -23.51 2.62
C LEU A 238 -10.51 -23.02 1.34
N PRO A 239 -10.43 -21.71 1.11
CA PRO A 239 -9.64 -21.14 0.01
C PRO A 239 -8.17 -21.60 0.07
N ILE A 240 -7.49 -21.55 -1.07
CA ILE A 240 -6.05 -21.83 -1.16
C ILE A 240 -5.30 -20.89 -0.18
N ASN A 241 -4.34 -21.45 0.56
CA ASN A 241 -3.53 -20.75 1.56
C ASN A 241 -4.31 -20.29 2.81
N VAL A 242 -5.55 -20.74 3.00
CA VAL A 242 -6.28 -20.57 4.26
C VAL A 242 -6.23 -21.89 5.03
N THR A 243 -5.88 -21.84 6.30
CA THR A 243 -5.77 -23.04 7.15
C THR A 243 -6.56 -22.88 8.43
N LEU A 244 -7.19 -23.96 8.87
CA LEU A 244 -7.82 -24.02 10.19
C LEU A 244 -6.74 -24.15 11.26
N ILE A 245 -6.71 -23.21 12.22
CA ILE A 245 -5.86 -23.29 13.39
C ILE A 245 -6.55 -24.13 14.46
N LYS A 246 -7.78 -23.74 14.87
CA LYS A 246 -8.57 -24.50 15.85
C LYS A 246 -10.04 -24.07 15.86
N PRO A 247 -10.95 -24.98 16.24
CA PRO A 247 -12.32 -24.60 16.60
C PRO A 247 -12.33 -23.86 17.94
N LEU A 248 -13.32 -22.98 18.11
CA LEU A 248 -13.54 -22.22 19.35
C LEU A 248 -14.76 -22.77 20.11
N PRO A 249 -14.81 -22.62 21.45
CA PRO A 249 -15.87 -23.20 22.29
C PRO A 249 -17.29 -22.70 21.95
N ASP A 250 -17.40 -21.51 21.34
CA ASP A 250 -18.65 -20.87 20.95
C ASP A 250 -19.12 -21.20 19.52
N GLY A 251 -18.49 -22.19 18.89
CA GLY A 251 -18.82 -22.62 17.53
C GLY A 251 -18.16 -21.83 16.42
N ARG A 252 -17.42 -20.76 16.74
CA ARG A 252 -16.60 -20.05 15.78
C ARG A 252 -15.31 -20.81 15.48
N MET A 253 -14.59 -20.38 14.43
CA MET A 253 -13.33 -20.99 14.04
C MET A 253 -12.22 -19.95 13.96
N LEU A 254 -11.01 -20.32 14.38
CA LEU A 254 -9.80 -19.54 14.20
C LEU A 254 -9.07 -20.07 12.96
N LEU A 255 -8.89 -19.20 11.97
CA LEU A 255 -8.22 -19.48 10.71
C LEU A 255 -6.94 -18.66 10.58
N ALA A 256 -5.95 -19.17 9.85
CA ALA A 256 -4.84 -18.37 9.33
C ALA A 256 -5.12 -18.03 7.86
N LEU A 257 -5.21 -16.76 7.54
CA LEU A 257 -5.37 -16.25 6.18
C LEU A 257 -4.04 -15.70 5.67
N PRO A 258 -3.79 -15.75 4.34
CA PRO A 258 -2.64 -15.08 3.76
C PRO A 258 -2.77 -13.56 3.97
N ARG A 259 -1.64 -12.86 4.13
CA ARG A 259 -1.59 -11.41 4.28
C ARG A 259 -1.48 -10.71 2.93
N TYR A 260 -1.45 -9.40 2.98
CA TYR A 260 -1.21 -8.50 1.85
C TYR A 260 -2.31 -8.62 0.78
N PHE A 261 -1.92 -8.69 -0.49
CA PHE A 261 -2.87 -8.72 -1.59
C PHE A 261 -3.80 -9.94 -1.56
N ASP A 262 -3.30 -11.08 -1.13
CA ASP A 262 -4.04 -12.34 -1.11
C ASP A 262 -5.10 -12.39 -0.01
N PHE A 263 -4.97 -11.57 1.05
CA PHE A 263 -6.00 -11.46 2.11
C PHE A 263 -7.36 -11.10 1.51
N ARG A 264 -7.42 -10.10 0.64
CA ARG A 264 -8.67 -9.69 -0.02
C ARG A 264 -9.30 -10.85 -0.80
N ILE A 265 -8.49 -11.63 -1.49
CA ILE A 265 -8.98 -12.77 -2.29
C ILE A 265 -9.55 -13.83 -1.36
N ALA A 266 -8.82 -14.22 -0.32
CA ALA A 266 -9.27 -15.19 0.68
C ALA A 266 -10.55 -14.74 1.39
N ALA A 267 -10.58 -13.48 1.87
CA ALA A 267 -11.75 -12.91 2.53
C ALA A 267 -12.99 -12.86 1.64
N THR A 268 -12.82 -12.50 0.35
CA THR A 268 -13.93 -12.49 -0.62
C THR A 268 -14.43 -13.91 -0.88
N THR A 269 -13.52 -14.89 -1.00
CA THR A 269 -13.91 -16.30 -1.21
C THR A 269 -14.67 -16.84 0.00
N LEU A 270 -14.19 -16.58 1.23
CA LEU A 270 -14.92 -16.95 2.44
C LEU A 270 -16.32 -16.33 2.46
N ALA A 271 -16.43 -15.05 2.13
CA ALA A 271 -17.72 -14.36 2.07
C ALA A 271 -18.68 -14.98 1.05
N THR A 272 -18.20 -15.43 -0.13
CA THR A 272 -19.04 -16.13 -1.13
C THR A 272 -19.56 -17.48 -0.65
N GLU A 273 -18.83 -18.14 0.23
CA GLU A 273 -19.24 -19.38 0.88
C GLU A 273 -20.15 -19.13 2.10
N GLY A 274 -20.53 -17.89 2.38
CA GLY A 274 -21.36 -17.52 3.53
C GLY A 274 -20.63 -17.53 4.87
N ILE A 275 -19.30 -17.55 4.85
CA ILE A 275 -18.45 -17.50 6.04
C ILE A 275 -18.16 -16.04 6.38
N HIS A 276 -18.46 -15.62 7.61
CA HIS A 276 -18.32 -14.23 8.01
C HIS A 276 -17.08 -14.02 8.88
N ILE A 277 -16.32 -12.98 8.57
CA ILE A 277 -15.19 -12.57 9.39
C ILE A 277 -15.74 -11.70 10.54
N VAL A 278 -15.32 -12.01 11.77
CA VAL A 278 -15.74 -11.29 12.99
C VAL A 278 -14.59 -10.69 13.78
N ASP A 279 -13.35 -11.15 13.54
CA ASP A 279 -12.14 -10.63 14.20
C ASP A 279 -10.94 -10.84 13.27
N ILE A 280 -10.14 -9.81 13.10
CA ILE A 280 -8.91 -9.85 12.30
C ILE A 280 -7.73 -9.46 13.19
N ALA A 281 -6.86 -10.41 13.53
CA ALA A 281 -5.69 -10.18 14.37
C ALA A 281 -6.01 -9.47 15.71
N GLY A 282 -7.19 -9.72 16.28
CA GLY A 282 -7.67 -9.06 17.50
C GLY A 282 -8.47 -7.77 17.26
N ASN A 283 -8.59 -7.32 16.01
CA ASN A 283 -9.42 -6.16 15.65
C ASN A 283 -10.85 -6.61 15.34
N THR A 284 -11.80 -6.14 16.15
CA THR A 284 -13.25 -6.36 15.98
C THR A 284 -14.00 -5.05 15.69
N SER A 285 -13.28 -3.94 15.58
CA SER A 285 -13.87 -2.62 15.38
C SER A 285 -14.04 -2.30 13.89
N THR A 286 -13.13 -1.58 13.31
CA THR A 286 -13.16 -1.20 11.89
C THR A 286 -11.87 -1.57 11.20
N ILE A 287 -11.97 -1.88 9.91
CA ILE A 287 -10.83 -2.14 9.03
C ILE A 287 -10.84 -1.17 7.86
N LEU A 288 -9.66 -0.73 7.48
CA LEU A 288 -9.51 0.14 6.33
C LEU A 288 -9.59 -0.68 5.03
N VAL A 289 -10.37 -0.18 4.08
CA VAL A 289 -10.53 -0.76 2.74
C VAL A 289 -10.37 0.34 1.71
N SER A 290 -9.57 0.11 0.69
CA SER A 290 -9.55 0.98 -0.49
C SER A 290 -10.39 0.39 -1.61
N VAL A 291 -11.18 1.26 -2.24
CA VAL A 291 -12.00 0.92 -3.40
C VAL A 291 -11.72 1.87 -4.54
N TRP A 292 -11.85 1.39 -5.77
CA TRP A 292 -11.90 2.22 -6.96
C TRP A 292 -13.34 2.45 -7.37
N MET A 293 -13.63 3.67 -7.79
CA MET A 293 -14.91 4.03 -8.35
C MET A 293 -14.77 5.19 -9.34
N PRO A 294 -15.75 5.40 -10.23
CA PRO A 294 -15.78 6.57 -11.11
C PRO A 294 -15.74 7.87 -10.31
N ASP A 295 -15.00 8.87 -10.81
CA ASP A 295 -14.80 10.16 -10.16
C ASP A 295 -16.08 11.04 -10.14
N ASP A 296 -17.04 10.77 -11.04
CA ASP A 296 -18.32 11.44 -11.16
C ASP A 296 -19.43 10.88 -10.25
N ARG A 297 -19.19 9.75 -9.57
CA ARG A 297 -20.17 9.12 -8.69
C ARG A 297 -19.96 9.45 -7.23
N ALA A 298 -21.03 9.76 -6.51
CA ALA A 298 -20.96 9.89 -5.05
C ALA A 298 -20.68 8.53 -4.40
N VAL A 299 -19.96 8.54 -3.28
CA VAL A 299 -19.76 7.32 -2.48
C VAL A 299 -21.12 6.88 -1.92
N PRO A 300 -21.55 5.63 -2.17
CA PRO A 300 -22.81 5.12 -1.65
C PRO A 300 -22.86 5.19 -0.12
N ARG A 301 -24.06 5.41 0.42
CA ARG A 301 -24.28 5.36 1.88
C ARG A 301 -24.28 3.91 2.36
N GLY A 302 -23.64 3.67 3.51
CA GLY A 302 -23.57 2.38 4.17
C GLY A 302 -23.07 2.53 5.60
N HIS A 303 -22.76 1.42 6.26
CA HIS A 303 -22.23 1.42 7.62
C HIS A 303 -20.71 1.66 7.68
N TRP A 304 -20.13 2.17 6.62
CA TRP A 304 -18.72 2.56 6.51
C TRP A 304 -18.56 4.07 6.60
N LYS A 305 -17.38 4.49 7.01
CA LYS A 305 -16.97 5.89 7.07
C LYS A 305 -15.94 6.17 5.98
N GLN A 306 -16.20 7.15 5.11
CA GLN A 306 -15.20 7.65 4.18
C GLN A 306 -14.16 8.49 4.93
N LEU A 307 -12.87 8.17 4.75
CA LEU A 307 -11.77 8.94 5.31
C LEU A 307 -11.27 10.01 4.35
N PHE A 308 -10.93 9.60 3.14
CA PHE A 308 -10.41 10.46 2.09
C PHE A 308 -10.58 9.81 0.73
N GLU A 309 -10.26 10.58 -0.31
CA GLU A 309 -10.21 10.11 -1.69
C GLU A 309 -8.96 10.62 -2.39
N GLN A 310 -8.52 9.90 -3.43
CA GLN A 310 -7.34 10.20 -4.21
C GLN A 310 -7.62 9.95 -5.69
N SER A 311 -7.24 10.89 -6.55
CA SER A 311 -7.32 10.69 -8.00
C SER A 311 -6.32 9.63 -8.43
N ILE A 312 -6.73 8.70 -9.29
CA ILE A 312 -5.87 7.72 -9.93
C ILE A 312 -5.44 8.26 -11.29
N ALA A 313 -4.13 8.23 -11.57
CA ALA A 313 -3.62 8.71 -12.83
C ALA A 313 -4.04 7.82 -14.01
N MET A 314 -4.15 6.50 -13.78
CA MET A 314 -4.63 5.51 -14.74
C MET A 314 -5.25 4.30 -14.03
N PRO A 315 -6.50 3.89 -14.39
CA PRO A 315 -7.35 4.45 -15.46
C PRO A 315 -7.86 5.85 -15.15
N THR A 316 -8.03 6.66 -16.20
CA THR A 316 -8.60 8.01 -16.09
C THR A 316 -10.06 7.96 -15.61
N HIS A 317 -10.56 9.06 -15.05
CA HIS A 317 -11.93 9.17 -14.50
C HIS A 317 -12.22 8.15 -13.41
N THR A 318 -11.18 7.77 -12.66
CA THR A 318 -11.28 6.85 -11.53
C THR A 318 -10.59 7.46 -10.33
N ARG A 319 -11.20 7.29 -9.18
CA ARG A 319 -10.60 7.66 -7.89
C ARG A 319 -10.51 6.46 -6.96
N ARG A 320 -9.53 6.50 -6.09
CA ARG A 320 -9.40 5.63 -4.93
C ARG A 320 -10.11 6.28 -3.76
N VAL A 321 -10.98 5.54 -3.08
CA VAL A 321 -11.65 5.99 -1.86
C VAL A 321 -11.24 5.07 -0.72
N ALA A 322 -10.82 5.67 0.39
CA ALA A 322 -10.48 4.96 1.62
C ALA A 322 -11.71 4.95 2.55
N LEU A 323 -12.14 3.75 2.93
CA LEU A 323 -13.33 3.50 3.74
C LEU A 323 -12.95 2.73 5.01
N LEU A 324 -13.46 3.16 6.16
CA LEU A 324 -13.48 2.34 7.37
C LEU A 324 -14.73 1.51 7.40
N VAL A 325 -14.60 0.21 7.32
CA VAL A 325 -15.69 -0.77 7.31
C VAL A 325 -15.67 -1.52 8.64
N PRO A 326 -16.80 -1.68 9.34
CA PRO A 326 -16.86 -2.55 10.52
C PRO A 326 -16.42 -3.98 10.16
N VAL A 327 -15.54 -4.58 10.98
CA VAL A 327 -15.01 -5.94 10.69
C VAL A 327 -16.13 -6.94 10.51
N GLY A 328 -17.16 -6.91 11.36
CA GLY A 328 -18.32 -7.82 11.25
C GLY A 328 -19.19 -7.61 9.99
N GLU A 329 -19.00 -6.50 9.27
CA GLU A 329 -19.71 -6.21 8.01
C GLU A 329 -18.79 -6.37 6.78
N LEU A 330 -17.52 -6.69 6.98
CA LEU A 330 -16.55 -6.80 5.89
C LEU A 330 -17.00 -7.80 4.81
N SER A 331 -17.48 -8.99 5.20
CA SER A 331 -17.95 -10.00 4.27
C SER A 331 -19.12 -9.49 3.41
N ALA A 332 -20.11 -8.85 4.02
CA ALA A 332 -21.23 -8.26 3.30
C ALA A 332 -20.78 -7.10 2.39
N PHE A 333 -19.84 -6.27 2.86
CA PHE A 333 -19.25 -5.21 2.07
C PHE A 333 -18.54 -5.73 0.83
N LEU A 334 -17.68 -6.76 0.97
CA LEU A 334 -16.93 -7.36 -0.14
C LEU A 334 -17.85 -7.90 -1.24
N LEU A 335 -18.97 -8.53 -0.85
CA LEU A 335 -19.97 -9.06 -1.80
C LEU A 335 -20.80 -7.94 -2.42
N GLY A 336 -21.14 -6.91 -1.68
CA GLY A 336 -22.02 -5.82 -2.12
C GLY A 336 -21.31 -4.74 -2.95
N ALA A 337 -20.00 -4.54 -2.77
CA ALA A 337 -19.24 -3.46 -3.39
C ALA A 337 -19.39 -3.39 -4.94
N PRO A 338 -19.34 -4.50 -5.70
CA PRO A 338 -19.51 -4.45 -7.15
C PRO A 338 -20.88 -3.92 -7.59
N ALA A 339 -21.96 -4.31 -6.90
CA ALA A 339 -23.31 -3.82 -7.19
C ALA A 339 -23.46 -2.32 -6.93
N MET A 340 -22.64 -1.77 -6.04
CA MET A 340 -22.59 -0.33 -5.73
C MET A 340 -21.65 0.45 -6.68
N GLY A 341 -21.05 -0.20 -7.67
CA GLY A 341 -20.09 0.41 -8.60
C GLY A 341 -18.71 0.65 -7.98
N MET A 342 -18.38 -0.06 -6.93
CA MET A 342 -17.07 -0.03 -6.27
C MET A 342 -16.29 -1.29 -6.59
N THR A 343 -15.02 -1.14 -6.96
CA THR A 343 -14.08 -2.26 -7.10
C THR A 343 -13.15 -2.24 -5.90
N VAL A 344 -13.20 -3.26 -5.05
CA VAL A 344 -12.30 -3.37 -3.90
C VAL A 344 -10.86 -3.55 -4.40
N GLU A 345 -10.00 -2.58 -4.06
CA GLU A 345 -8.59 -2.61 -4.42
C GLU A 345 -7.77 -3.37 -3.38
N HIS A 346 -7.93 -3.02 -2.11
CA HIS A 346 -7.19 -3.63 -1.01
C HIS A 346 -7.98 -3.59 0.30
N VAL A 347 -7.74 -4.59 1.14
CA VAL A 347 -8.19 -4.65 2.54
C VAL A 347 -6.93 -4.62 3.40
N TYR A 348 -6.84 -3.64 4.28
CA TYR A 348 -5.65 -3.45 5.12
C TYR A 348 -5.82 -4.32 6.36
N ASP A 349 -5.28 -5.52 6.29
CA ASP A 349 -5.51 -6.66 7.17
C ASP A 349 -5.06 -6.48 8.63
N TYR A 350 -4.67 -5.28 9.01
CA TYR A 350 -4.59 -4.74 10.40
C TYR A 350 -4.06 -3.32 10.44
#